data_e3137f9c6e3c70142bf0e16bd69127b3
#
_entry.id   e3137f9c6e3c70142bf0e16bd69127b3
#
_cell.length_a   1.000
_cell.length_b   1.000
_cell.length_c   1.000
_cell.angle_alpha   90.00
_cell.angle_beta   90.00
_cell.angle_gamma   90.00
#
_symmetry.space_group_name_H-M   'P 1'
#
loop_
_entity.id
_entity.type
_entity.pdbx_description
1 polymer ?
#
loop_
_entity_poly.entity_id
_entity_poly.type
_entity_poly.pdbx_seq_one_letter_code
_entity_poly.pdbx_strand_id
1 'polypeptide(L)'
;MIIVTGGAGFIGSNIVKELNRRGRTDILIVDDLKDGQNYKNLRGLQFIDYQHKDDFLQSIENDDFDGTDIDAVFHEGACSDTMEYDVNFMMRVNYEYSKSVLHFCMQHRVPFLYASSASTYGSGKHGFREGDECEDALNPYAFSKLAFDRYVRQVLPEAHSQIVGLKYFNVYGPQEHHKGKMASIFYQLYNQLKETNKVRLFKGIDGYKDGEQRRDFVYVKDVVGVNLWFWENQAPSGIYNCGTGKSHSYNEVGQAVIDAMGTGSIEYREFPEVLKGKYQNFTEADPANLLAAGYDEGFHDMKAAVKEYVDFLDNGGYFEYGK
;
A
#
# COMPACT_ATOMS: atom_id res chain seq x y z
N MET A 1 10.34 -9.70 -18.71
CA MET A 1 10.63 -8.47 -17.91
C MET A 1 9.43 -8.15 -17.03
N ILE A 2 9.65 -7.66 -15.80
CA ILE A 2 8.58 -7.20 -14.89
C ILE A 2 8.63 -5.66 -14.83
N ILE A 3 7.48 -5.00 -14.84
CA ILE A 3 7.39 -3.56 -14.66
C ILE A 3 6.80 -3.27 -13.28
N VAL A 4 7.47 -2.39 -12.50
CA VAL A 4 6.97 -1.96 -11.19
C VAL A 4 6.83 -0.45 -11.19
N THR A 5 5.62 0.06 -11.33
CA THR A 5 5.36 1.50 -11.17
C THR A 5 5.26 1.86 -9.69
N GLY A 6 5.71 3.03 -9.30
CA GLY A 6 5.91 3.34 -7.88
C GLY A 6 7.02 2.49 -7.24
N GLY A 7 7.96 1.99 -8.06
CA GLY A 7 9.00 1.05 -7.63
C GLY A 7 10.02 1.64 -6.65
N ALA A 8 10.15 2.96 -6.58
CA ALA A 8 10.92 3.66 -5.56
C ALA A 8 10.09 4.00 -4.30
N GLY A 9 8.78 3.73 -4.34
CA GLY A 9 7.86 3.94 -3.23
C GLY A 9 7.98 2.86 -2.14
N PHE A 10 7.11 2.96 -1.14
CA PHE A 10 7.08 2.06 0.01
C PHE A 10 6.80 0.60 -0.42
N ILE A 11 5.63 0.33 -1.00
CA ILE A 11 5.22 -1.04 -1.36
C ILE A 11 6.01 -1.53 -2.57
N GLY A 12 6.14 -0.70 -3.63
CA GLY A 12 6.84 -1.08 -4.84
C GLY A 12 8.28 -1.53 -4.62
N SER A 13 9.04 -0.82 -3.76
CA SER A 13 10.42 -1.23 -3.44
C SER A 13 10.50 -2.56 -2.66
N ASN A 14 9.50 -2.88 -1.85
CA ASN A 14 9.39 -4.18 -1.20
C ASN A 14 9.03 -5.31 -2.20
N ILE A 15 8.17 -5.03 -3.20
CA ILE A 15 7.91 -5.98 -4.30
C ILE A 15 9.22 -6.26 -5.06
N VAL A 16 9.97 -5.21 -5.45
CA VAL A 16 11.26 -5.38 -6.13
C VAL A 16 12.24 -6.17 -5.28
N LYS A 17 12.34 -5.90 -3.97
CA LYS A 17 13.20 -6.66 -3.05
C LYS A 17 12.85 -8.14 -3.03
N GLU A 18 11.57 -8.48 -2.93
CA GLU A 18 11.14 -9.86 -2.90
C GLU A 18 11.34 -10.56 -4.27
N LEU A 19 11.09 -9.87 -5.38
CA LEU A 19 11.43 -10.36 -6.72
C LEU A 19 12.94 -10.65 -6.84
N ASN A 20 13.80 -9.76 -6.35
CA ASN A 20 15.25 -9.99 -6.30
C ASN A 20 15.62 -11.21 -5.46
N ARG A 21 14.98 -11.40 -4.29
CA ARG A 21 15.18 -12.59 -3.45
C ARG A 21 14.82 -13.89 -4.18
N ARG A 22 13.83 -13.83 -5.09
CA ARG A 22 13.42 -14.95 -5.98
C ARG A 22 14.25 -15.05 -7.25
N GLY A 23 15.34 -14.26 -7.37
CA GLY A 23 16.27 -14.29 -8.50
C GLY A 23 15.83 -13.49 -9.72
N ARG A 24 14.75 -12.70 -9.64
CA ARG A 24 14.31 -11.81 -10.70
C ARG A 24 14.97 -10.45 -10.58
N THR A 25 15.72 -10.07 -11.61
CA THR A 25 16.43 -8.78 -11.72
C THR A 25 16.10 -8.04 -13.00
N ASP A 26 15.36 -8.67 -13.90
CA ASP A 26 14.86 -8.13 -15.16
C ASP A 26 13.63 -7.25 -14.94
N ILE A 27 13.82 -6.20 -14.11
CA ILE A 27 12.76 -5.32 -13.61
C ILE A 27 12.97 -3.92 -14.17
N LEU A 28 11.92 -3.34 -14.77
CA LEU A 28 11.85 -1.91 -15.08
C LEU A 28 11.17 -1.19 -13.91
N ILE A 29 11.88 -0.26 -13.29
CA ILE A 29 11.35 0.64 -12.27
C ILE A 29 10.74 1.87 -12.97
N VAL A 30 9.48 2.16 -12.68
CA VAL A 30 8.81 3.37 -13.16
C VAL A 30 8.41 4.21 -11.95
N ASP A 31 8.93 5.45 -11.83
CA ASP A 31 8.62 6.31 -10.68
C ASP A 31 8.85 7.79 -10.99
N ASP A 32 8.52 8.64 -10.03
CA ASP A 32 8.83 10.07 -9.97
C ASP A 32 9.67 10.30 -8.70
N LEU A 33 10.98 10.42 -8.84
CA LEU A 33 11.92 10.51 -7.70
C LEU A 33 11.89 11.88 -6.98
N LYS A 34 11.18 12.87 -7.55
CA LYS A 34 10.94 14.20 -6.96
C LYS A 34 12.18 14.84 -6.32
N ASP A 35 12.06 15.13 -5.03
CA ASP A 35 13.05 15.81 -4.20
C ASP A 35 14.20 14.92 -3.69
N GLY A 36 14.26 13.69 -4.17
CA GLY A 36 15.39 12.80 -3.95
C GLY A 36 15.41 12.02 -2.64
N GLN A 37 14.30 11.79 -1.97
CA GLN A 37 14.25 10.87 -0.82
C GLN A 37 13.99 9.42 -1.27
N ASN A 38 13.16 9.22 -2.29
CA ASN A 38 12.74 7.91 -2.77
C ASN A 38 13.89 7.07 -3.34
N TYR A 39 14.95 7.68 -3.93
CA TYR A 39 16.08 6.94 -4.46
C TYR A 39 16.74 6.02 -3.42
N LYS A 40 16.64 6.37 -2.13
CA LYS A 40 17.21 5.57 -1.04
C LYS A 40 16.60 4.18 -0.98
N ASN A 41 15.34 4.05 -1.35
CA ASN A 41 14.64 2.76 -1.40
C ASN A 41 15.18 1.84 -2.51
N LEU A 42 15.83 2.42 -3.54
CA LEU A 42 16.39 1.65 -4.65
C LEU A 42 17.84 1.20 -4.42
N ARG A 43 18.56 1.76 -3.44
CA ARG A 43 20.00 1.55 -3.25
C ARG A 43 20.42 0.10 -3.06
N GLY A 44 19.57 -0.71 -2.44
CA GLY A 44 19.83 -2.13 -2.18
C GLY A 44 19.15 -3.08 -3.15
N LEU A 45 18.58 -2.57 -4.25
CA LEU A 45 17.80 -3.35 -5.22
C LEU A 45 18.54 -3.56 -6.53
N GLN A 46 18.17 -4.65 -7.23
CA GLN A 46 18.67 -4.98 -8.57
C GLN A 46 17.53 -4.83 -9.58
N PHE A 47 17.77 -4.06 -10.62
CA PHE A 47 16.82 -3.82 -11.71
C PHE A 47 17.60 -3.49 -12.97
N ILE A 48 16.99 -3.67 -14.15
CA ILE A 48 17.67 -3.44 -15.44
C ILE A 48 17.62 -1.99 -15.86
N ASP A 49 16.55 -1.27 -15.53
CA ASP A 49 16.40 0.12 -15.94
C ASP A 49 15.43 0.88 -15.02
N TYR A 50 15.52 2.21 -15.08
CA TYR A 50 14.61 3.18 -14.46
C TYR A 50 14.06 4.11 -15.54
N GLN A 51 12.75 4.34 -15.50
CA GLN A 51 12.08 5.28 -16.37
C GLN A 51 11.21 6.25 -15.55
N HIS A 52 11.27 7.55 -15.87
CA HIS A 52 10.36 8.51 -15.26
C HIS A 52 8.92 8.20 -15.67
N LYS A 53 7.95 8.37 -14.77
CA LYS A 53 6.55 8.00 -15.00
C LYS A 53 5.91 8.62 -16.25
N ASP A 54 6.29 9.88 -16.59
CA ASP A 54 5.75 10.57 -17.74
C ASP A 54 6.39 10.06 -19.05
N ASP A 55 7.69 9.70 -19.02
CA ASP A 55 8.38 9.08 -20.16
C ASP A 55 7.83 7.67 -20.41
N PHE A 56 7.53 6.92 -19.33
CA PHE A 56 6.87 5.62 -19.45
C PHE A 56 5.48 5.71 -20.08
N LEU A 57 4.68 6.72 -19.70
CA LEU A 57 3.39 6.96 -20.34
C LEU A 57 3.55 7.24 -21.83
N GLN A 58 4.52 8.07 -22.20
CA GLN A 58 4.84 8.35 -23.60
C GLN A 58 5.31 7.09 -24.34
N SER A 59 6.13 6.24 -23.71
CA SER A 59 6.55 4.96 -24.31
C SER A 59 5.38 4.01 -24.55
N ILE A 60 4.39 3.97 -23.64
CA ILE A 60 3.15 3.22 -23.86
C ILE A 60 2.36 3.78 -25.06
N GLU A 61 2.22 5.09 -25.15
CA GLU A 61 1.47 5.75 -26.24
C GLU A 61 2.15 5.61 -27.60
N ASN A 62 3.48 5.44 -27.62
CA ASN A 62 4.27 5.25 -28.84
C ASN A 62 4.43 3.78 -29.26
N ASP A 63 3.85 2.83 -28.52
CA ASP A 63 4.05 1.38 -28.70
C ASP A 63 5.53 0.94 -28.61
N ASP A 64 6.37 1.64 -27.80
CA ASP A 64 7.81 1.34 -27.65
C ASP A 64 8.05 -0.05 -27.03
N PHE A 65 7.05 -0.66 -26.40
CA PHE A 65 7.10 -2.00 -25.83
C PHE A 65 6.65 -3.12 -26.78
N ASP A 66 6.32 -2.79 -28.04
CA ASP A 66 5.92 -3.81 -29.01
C ASP A 66 7.01 -4.87 -29.18
N GLY A 67 6.62 -6.13 -29.07
CA GLY A 67 7.54 -7.28 -29.13
C GLY A 67 8.37 -7.51 -27.86
N THR A 68 8.19 -6.72 -26.83
CA THR A 68 8.83 -6.96 -25.51
C THR A 68 8.02 -7.99 -24.74
N ASP A 69 8.70 -9.01 -24.22
CA ASP A 69 8.09 -10.03 -23.33
C ASP A 69 7.98 -9.47 -21.91
N ILE A 70 6.74 -9.10 -21.53
CA ILE A 70 6.42 -8.53 -20.21
C ILE A 70 5.62 -9.56 -19.42
N ASP A 71 6.18 -10.02 -18.31
CA ASP A 71 5.57 -11.06 -17.46
C ASP A 71 4.45 -10.52 -16.58
N ALA A 72 4.59 -9.29 -16.09
CA ALA A 72 3.60 -8.62 -15.23
C ALA A 72 3.87 -7.12 -15.10
N VAL A 73 2.83 -6.38 -14.75
CA VAL A 73 2.90 -5.00 -14.27
C VAL A 73 2.35 -4.95 -12.84
N PHE A 74 3.21 -4.58 -11.86
CA PHE A 74 2.79 -4.22 -10.51
C PHE A 74 2.66 -2.71 -10.44
N HIS A 75 1.41 -2.23 -10.39
CA HIS A 75 1.10 -0.80 -10.45
C HIS A 75 0.84 -0.23 -9.04
N GLU A 76 1.93 0.17 -8.37
CA GLU A 76 1.91 0.78 -7.03
C GLU A 76 2.01 2.32 -7.08
N GLY A 77 2.28 2.87 -8.26
CA GLY A 77 2.44 4.30 -8.48
C GLY A 77 1.15 5.08 -8.29
N ALA A 78 1.13 6.00 -7.32
CA ALA A 78 0.00 6.88 -7.05
C ALA A 78 0.43 8.08 -6.19
N CYS A 79 -0.34 9.17 -6.22
CA CYS A 79 -0.34 10.14 -5.14
C CYS A 79 -1.17 9.56 -3.99
N SER A 80 -0.52 9.26 -2.86
CA SER A 80 -1.17 8.67 -1.67
C SER A 80 -1.43 9.71 -0.56
N ASP A 81 -1.28 11.00 -0.85
CA ASP A 81 -1.56 12.07 0.10
C ASP A 81 -3.07 12.26 0.25
N THR A 82 -3.61 11.85 1.40
CA THR A 82 -5.03 12.01 1.74
C THR A 82 -5.43 13.45 2.06
N MET A 83 -4.44 14.35 2.20
CA MET A 83 -4.63 15.78 2.44
C MET A 83 -4.52 16.63 1.16
N GLU A 84 -4.28 16.00 0.01
CA GLU A 84 -4.34 16.68 -1.28
C GLU A 84 -5.80 16.88 -1.71
N TYR A 85 -6.19 18.14 -1.92
CA TYR A 85 -7.55 18.51 -2.29
C TYR A 85 -7.71 18.99 -3.75
N ASP A 86 -6.62 19.03 -4.54
CA ASP A 86 -6.74 19.21 -5.99
C ASP A 86 -7.29 17.91 -6.62
N VAL A 87 -8.61 17.88 -6.80
CA VAL A 87 -9.31 16.73 -7.38
C VAL A 87 -8.84 16.45 -8.81
N ASN A 88 -8.58 17.50 -9.61
CA ASN A 88 -8.11 17.32 -10.99
C ASN A 88 -6.71 16.69 -11.02
N PHE A 89 -5.83 17.12 -10.14
CA PHE A 89 -4.51 16.50 -9.98
C PHE A 89 -4.64 15.02 -9.58
N MET A 90 -5.46 14.74 -8.54
CA MET A 90 -5.70 13.36 -8.09
C MET A 90 -6.27 12.47 -9.20
N MET A 91 -7.22 12.96 -9.97
CA MET A 91 -7.79 12.20 -11.08
C MET A 91 -6.77 11.95 -12.19
N ARG A 92 -5.95 12.94 -12.55
CA ARG A 92 -4.90 12.73 -13.55
C ARG A 92 -3.88 11.67 -13.12
N VAL A 93 -3.41 11.75 -11.85
CA VAL A 93 -2.31 10.91 -11.37
C VAL A 93 -2.78 9.51 -11.00
N ASN A 94 -3.95 9.39 -10.34
CA ASN A 94 -4.41 8.12 -9.79
C ASN A 94 -5.44 7.39 -10.68
N TYR A 95 -6.17 8.12 -11.53
CA TYR A 95 -7.22 7.54 -12.35
C TYR A 95 -6.82 7.46 -13.83
N GLU A 96 -6.53 8.60 -14.48
CA GLU A 96 -6.22 8.59 -15.92
C GLU A 96 -4.90 7.86 -16.21
N TYR A 97 -3.86 8.11 -15.42
CA TYR A 97 -2.59 7.38 -15.54
C TYR A 97 -2.78 5.87 -15.38
N SER A 98 -3.53 5.45 -14.34
CA SER A 98 -3.80 4.02 -14.10
C SER A 98 -4.60 3.39 -15.23
N LYS A 99 -5.53 4.14 -15.87
CA LYS A 99 -6.25 3.67 -17.05
C LYS A 99 -5.33 3.42 -18.24
N SER A 100 -4.39 4.34 -18.49
CA SER A 100 -3.43 4.17 -19.59
C SER A 100 -2.59 2.90 -19.39
N VAL A 101 -2.09 2.67 -18.17
CA VAL A 101 -1.33 1.45 -17.84
C VAL A 101 -2.21 0.19 -17.96
N LEU A 102 -3.45 0.25 -17.47
CA LEU A 102 -4.41 -0.86 -17.60
C LEU A 102 -4.68 -1.22 -19.06
N HIS A 103 -4.97 -0.22 -19.91
CA HIS A 103 -5.24 -0.46 -21.34
C HIS A 103 -4.02 -1.04 -22.05
N PHE A 104 -2.83 -0.55 -21.76
CA PHE A 104 -1.59 -1.15 -22.22
C PHE A 104 -1.51 -2.64 -21.86
N CYS A 105 -1.74 -2.98 -20.58
CA CYS A 105 -1.72 -4.36 -20.12
C CYS A 105 -2.79 -5.23 -20.82
N MET A 106 -4.01 -4.69 -21.02
CA MET A 106 -5.08 -5.40 -21.74
C MET A 106 -4.71 -5.64 -23.20
N GLN A 107 -4.15 -4.64 -23.91
CA GLN A 107 -3.73 -4.73 -25.30
C GLN A 107 -2.64 -5.79 -25.49
N HIS A 108 -1.65 -5.81 -24.61
CA HIS A 108 -0.51 -6.73 -24.71
C HIS A 108 -0.73 -8.05 -23.93
N ARG A 109 -1.91 -8.26 -23.34
CA ARG A 109 -2.27 -9.44 -22.51
C ARG A 109 -1.33 -9.69 -21.36
N VAL A 110 -0.85 -8.61 -20.73
CA VAL A 110 0.05 -8.64 -19.59
C VAL A 110 -0.77 -8.67 -18.29
N PRO A 111 -0.45 -9.51 -17.30
CA PRO A 111 -1.03 -9.45 -15.96
C PRO A 111 -0.84 -8.07 -15.33
N PHE A 112 -1.91 -7.50 -14.79
CA PHE A 112 -1.96 -6.19 -14.17
C PHE A 112 -2.44 -6.28 -12.74
N LEU A 113 -1.55 -6.03 -11.77
CA LEU A 113 -1.86 -5.99 -10.36
C LEU A 113 -1.73 -4.54 -9.88
N TYR A 114 -2.73 -3.99 -9.20
CA TYR A 114 -2.71 -2.59 -8.85
C TYR A 114 -3.12 -2.29 -7.42
N ALA A 115 -2.55 -1.23 -6.86
CA ALA A 115 -2.88 -0.69 -5.56
C ALA A 115 -4.24 0.03 -5.58
N SER A 116 -5.26 -0.58 -4.97
CA SER A 116 -6.45 0.11 -4.48
C SER A 116 -6.28 0.44 -2.99
N SER A 117 -7.34 0.83 -2.29
CA SER A 117 -7.24 1.29 -0.90
C SER A 117 -8.51 1.03 -0.12
N ALA A 118 -8.39 0.65 1.16
CA ALA A 118 -9.49 0.60 2.10
C ALA A 118 -10.11 1.98 2.40
N SER A 119 -9.45 3.08 2.00
CA SER A 119 -10.05 4.43 2.08
C SER A 119 -11.31 4.58 1.23
N THR A 120 -11.50 3.71 0.23
CA THR A 120 -12.71 3.65 -0.60
C THR A 120 -13.97 3.31 0.20
N TYR A 121 -13.84 2.68 1.37
CA TYR A 121 -14.95 2.39 2.27
C TYR A 121 -15.40 3.59 3.12
N GLY A 122 -14.72 4.72 3.00
CA GLY A 122 -15.06 5.94 3.68
C GLY A 122 -15.07 5.79 5.20
N SER A 123 -16.20 6.09 5.86
CA SER A 123 -16.33 5.94 7.30
C SER A 123 -16.43 4.48 7.79
N GLY A 124 -16.58 3.53 6.89
CA GLY A 124 -16.87 2.13 7.21
C GLY A 124 -18.30 1.87 7.67
N LYS A 125 -19.20 2.83 7.48
CA LYS A 125 -20.62 2.74 7.93
C LYS A 125 -21.33 1.52 7.37
N HIS A 126 -20.96 1.10 6.17
CA HIS A 126 -21.59 -0.03 5.47
C HIS A 126 -20.74 -1.31 5.50
N GLY A 127 -19.67 -1.33 6.31
CA GLY A 127 -18.72 -2.44 6.39
C GLY A 127 -17.51 -2.27 5.48
N PHE A 128 -16.71 -3.34 5.38
CA PHE A 128 -15.43 -3.34 4.67
C PHE A 128 -15.35 -4.54 3.72
N ARG A 129 -16.43 -4.81 2.99
CA ARG A 129 -16.47 -5.82 1.93
C ARG A 129 -16.45 -5.14 0.57
N GLU A 130 -15.77 -5.76 -0.39
CA GLU A 130 -15.67 -5.26 -1.75
C GLU A 130 -17.06 -5.25 -2.43
N GLY A 131 -17.42 -4.09 -2.98
CA GLY A 131 -18.71 -3.87 -3.66
C GLY A 131 -19.27 -2.48 -3.40
N ASP A 132 -20.07 -2.00 -4.35
CA ASP A 132 -20.61 -0.62 -4.33
C ASP A 132 -21.44 -0.32 -3.06
N GLU A 133 -22.02 -1.32 -2.45
CA GLU A 133 -22.82 -1.18 -1.22
C GLU A 133 -22.03 -0.76 0.02
N CYS A 134 -20.71 -1.04 0.05
CA CYS A 134 -19.82 -0.69 1.15
C CYS A 134 -18.91 0.51 0.84
N GLU A 135 -18.85 0.95 -0.41
CA GLU A 135 -17.89 1.95 -0.88
C GLU A 135 -18.47 3.38 -0.86
N ASP A 136 -17.84 4.27 -0.07
CA ASP A 136 -18.28 5.66 0.13
C ASP A 136 -17.06 6.58 0.39
N ALA A 137 -16.41 7.04 -0.67
CA ALA A 137 -15.17 7.83 -0.59
C ALA A 137 -15.37 9.20 0.09
N LEU A 138 -14.55 9.52 1.10
CA LEU A 138 -14.66 10.75 1.89
C LEU A 138 -13.68 11.88 1.49
N ASN A 139 -12.71 11.61 0.61
CA ASN A 139 -11.73 12.58 0.17
C ASN A 139 -11.30 12.32 -1.28
N PRO A 140 -10.61 13.29 -1.94
CA PRO A 140 -10.20 13.15 -3.34
C PRO A 140 -9.33 11.91 -3.62
N TYR A 141 -8.42 11.55 -2.70
CA TYR A 141 -7.63 10.33 -2.83
C TYR A 141 -8.51 9.07 -2.89
N ALA A 142 -9.38 8.91 -1.89
CA ALA A 142 -10.30 7.78 -1.84
C ALA A 142 -11.22 7.72 -3.07
N PHE A 143 -11.71 8.89 -3.51
CA PHE A 143 -12.54 8.99 -4.71
C PHE A 143 -11.78 8.56 -5.97
N SER A 144 -10.52 8.98 -6.14
CA SER A 144 -9.72 8.60 -7.32
C SER A 144 -9.49 7.08 -7.39
N LYS A 145 -9.24 6.42 -6.24
CA LYS A 145 -9.10 4.97 -6.15
C LYS A 145 -10.42 4.24 -6.40
N LEU A 146 -11.53 4.74 -5.83
CA LEU A 146 -12.86 4.18 -6.05
C LEU A 146 -13.29 4.31 -7.52
N ALA A 147 -13.05 5.47 -8.13
CA ALA A 147 -13.36 5.67 -9.54
C ALA A 147 -12.61 4.67 -10.43
N PHE A 148 -11.34 4.39 -10.11
CA PHE A 148 -10.56 3.40 -10.85
C PHE A 148 -11.06 1.97 -10.60
N ASP A 149 -11.39 1.58 -9.38
CA ASP A 149 -12.01 0.28 -9.09
C ASP A 149 -13.30 0.07 -9.86
N ARG A 150 -14.17 1.11 -9.92
CA ARG A 150 -15.41 1.05 -10.70
C ARG A 150 -15.15 0.92 -12.19
N TYR A 151 -14.16 1.61 -12.70
CA TYR A 151 -13.75 1.48 -14.10
C TYR A 151 -13.22 0.06 -14.39
N VAL A 152 -12.39 -0.49 -13.53
CA VAL A 152 -11.90 -1.87 -13.66
C VAL A 152 -13.06 -2.88 -13.70
N ARG A 153 -14.05 -2.74 -12.81
CA ARG A 153 -15.24 -3.63 -12.83
C ARG A 153 -15.98 -3.60 -14.15
N GLN A 154 -16.02 -2.44 -14.84
CA GLN A 154 -16.68 -2.31 -16.15
C GLN A 154 -15.92 -3.02 -17.26
N VAL A 155 -14.59 -2.94 -17.28
CA VAL A 155 -13.78 -3.52 -18.35
C VAL A 155 -13.35 -4.97 -18.09
N LEU A 156 -13.44 -5.43 -16.86
CA LEU A 156 -13.02 -6.77 -16.43
C LEU A 156 -13.67 -7.90 -17.23
N PRO A 157 -14.97 -7.87 -17.60
CA PRO A 157 -15.60 -8.92 -18.39
C PRO A 157 -15.02 -9.09 -19.80
N GLU A 158 -14.37 -8.06 -20.35
CA GLU A 158 -13.75 -8.04 -21.67
C GLU A 158 -12.23 -8.30 -21.61
N ALA A 159 -11.65 -8.37 -20.42
CA ALA A 159 -10.22 -8.55 -20.26
C ALA A 159 -9.78 -9.99 -20.61
N HIS A 160 -8.68 -10.08 -21.37
CA HIS A 160 -8.03 -11.33 -21.73
C HIS A 160 -6.70 -11.57 -20.98
N SER A 161 -6.37 -10.70 -20.05
CA SER A 161 -5.25 -10.79 -19.11
C SER A 161 -5.77 -10.79 -17.69
N GLN A 162 -4.93 -11.25 -16.75
CA GLN A 162 -5.24 -11.14 -15.33
C GLN A 162 -5.27 -9.67 -14.90
N ILE A 163 -6.32 -9.25 -14.19
CA ILE A 163 -6.43 -7.92 -13.59
C ILE A 163 -6.81 -8.09 -12.12
N VAL A 164 -5.96 -7.64 -11.21
CA VAL A 164 -6.16 -7.77 -9.76
C VAL A 164 -5.99 -6.43 -9.07
N GLY A 165 -7.04 -5.95 -8.43
CA GLY A 165 -7.00 -4.79 -7.55
C GLY A 165 -6.89 -5.21 -6.10
N LEU A 166 -5.95 -4.64 -5.36
CA LEU A 166 -5.77 -4.93 -3.95
C LEU A 166 -6.09 -3.70 -3.10
N LYS A 167 -7.19 -3.75 -2.36
CA LYS A 167 -7.58 -2.72 -1.39
C LYS A 167 -6.72 -2.84 -0.15
N TYR A 168 -5.59 -2.13 -0.13
CA TYR A 168 -4.69 -2.14 1.01
C TYR A 168 -5.33 -1.47 2.21
N PHE A 169 -5.29 -2.16 3.35
CA PHE A 169 -5.60 -1.60 4.65
C PHE A 169 -4.40 -0.80 5.18
N ASN A 170 -4.21 -0.69 6.48
CA ASN A 170 -3.14 0.16 7.02
C ASN A 170 -1.77 -0.53 6.94
N VAL A 171 -1.10 -0.36 5.81
CA VAL A 171 0.22 -0.98 5.56
C VAL A 171 1.31 -0.32 6.39
N TYR A 172 2.21 -1.13 6.99
CA TYR A 172 3.39 -0.67 7.71
C TYR A 172 4.61 -1.56 7.42
N GLY A 173 5.81 -1.03 7.62
CA GLY A 173 7.05 -1.82 7.49
C GLY A 173 8.20 -1.10 6.81
N PRO A 174 9.25 -1.82 6.41
CA PRO A 174 10.45 -1.29 5.76
C PRO A 174 10.18 -0.34 4.58
N GLN A 175 11.04 0.68 4.42
CA GLN A 175 11.06 1.59 3.27
C GLN A 175 9.97 2.68 3.24
N GLU A 176 9.35 3.02 4.35
CA GLU A 176 8.34 4.08 4.41
C GLU A 176 8.86 5.47 4.85
N HIS A 177 10.17 5.64 5.07
CA HIS A 177 10.79 6.87 5.59
C HIS A 177 10.43 8.13 4.80
N HIS A 178 10.41 8.03 3.46
CA HIS A 178 10.13 9.13 2.55
C HIS A 178 8.70 9.67 2.65
N LYS A 179 7.78 8.92 3.28
CA LYS A 179 6.37 9.31 3.42
C LYS A 179 6.14 10.42 4.46
N GLY A 180 7.14 10.77 5.27
CA GLY A 180 7.03 11.83 6.26
C GLY A 180 5.80 11.66 7.17
N LYS A 181 4.89 12.61 7.16
CA LYS A 181 3.64 12.56 7.96
C LYS A 181 2.66 11.47 7.54
N MET A 182 2.79 10.96 6.30
CA MET A 182 1.96 9.88 5.77
C MET A 182 2.55 8.49 6.04
N ALA A 183 3.71 8.39 6.72
CA ALA A 183 4.24 7.13 7.19
C ALA A 183 3.32 6.50 8.24
N SER A 184 3.40 5.17 8.39
CA SER A 184 2.55 4.43 9.32
C SER A 184 2.70 4.91 10.76
N ILE A 185 1.70 4.62 11.58
CA ILE A 185 1.76 4.91 13.01
C ILE A 185 2.96 4.20 13.68
N PHE A 186 3.34 3.01 13.25
CA PHE A 186 4.49 2.28 13.79
C PHE A 186 5.80 3.06 13.62
N TYR A 187 6.07 3.59 12.43
CA TYR A 187 7.23 4.43 12.18
C TYR A 187 7.22 5.73 12.98
N GLN A 188 6.05 6.37 13.08
CA GLN A 188 5.89 7.58 13.87
C GLN A 188 6.15 7.32 15.36
N LEU A 189 5.62 6.23 15.92
CA LEU A 189 5.81 5.87 17.34
C LEU A 189 7.26 5.46 17.63
N TYR A 190 7.91 4.73 16.72
CA TYR A 190 9.34 4.44 16.82
C TYR A 190 10.16 5.73 16.96
N ASN A 191 9.95 6.71 16.07
CA ASN A 191 10.65 7.99 16.14
C ASN A 191 10.33 8.77 17.43
N GLN A 192 9.08 8.79 17.89
CA GLN A 192 8.70 9.42 19.16
C GLN A 192 9.44 8.79 20.35
N LEU A 193 9.54 7.45 20.38
CA LEU A 193 10.28 6.75 21.44
C LEU A 193 11.78 7.09 21.42
N LYS A 194 12.40 7.15 20.23
CA LYS A 194 13.80 7.56 20.07
C LYS A 194 14.05 8.98 20.58
N GLU A 195 13.11 9.90 20.33
CA GLU A 195 13.26 11.31 20.70
C GLU A 195 12.87 11.62 22.14
N THR A 196 11.81 11.00 22.65
CA THR A 196 11.18 11.43 23.91
C THR A 196 10.96 10.32 24.91
N ASN A 197 11.24 9.07 24.55
CA ASN A 197 10.91 7.87 25.31
C ASN A 197 9.40 7.75 25.64
N LYS A 198 8.54 8.33 24.80
CA LYS A 198 7.09 8.32 24.97
C LYS A 198 6.37 8.05 23.65
N VAL A 199 5.31 7.24 23.74
CA VAL A 199 4.32 7.01 22.70
C VAL A 199 3.13 7.92 22.98
N ARG A 200 2.80 8.84 22.06
CA ARG A 200 1.68 9.78 22.21
C ARG A 200 0.50 9.34 21.37
N LEU A 201 -0.55 8.86 22.04
CA LEU A 201 -1.82 8.45 21.44
C LEU A 201 -2.91 9.49 21.67
N PHE A 202 -3.96 9.44 20.86
CA PHE A 202 -5.11 10.31 21.05
C PHE A 202 -6.02 9.79 22.16
N LYS A 203 -6.64 10.72 22.91
CA LYS A 203 -7.78 10.41 23.74
C LYS A 203 -8.96 9.92 22.92
N GLY A 204 -9.86 9.25 23.58
CA GLY A 204 -11.06 8.69 22.96
C GLY A 204 -12.04 9.73 22.45
N ILE A 205 -12.69 9.40 21.35
CA ILE A 205 -13.83 10.15 20.78
C ILE A 205 -14.88 9.17 20.28
N ASP A 206 -16.09 9.63 20.01
CA ASP A 206 -17.16 8.85 19.40
C ASP A 206 -17.45 7.52 20.13
N GLY A 207 -17.35 7.51 21.46
CA GLY A 207 -17.60 6.34 22.30
C GLY A 207 -16.40 5.43 22.54
N TYR A 208 -15.26 5.69 21.91
CA TYR A 208 -14.03 4.97 22.18
C TYR A 208 -13.31 5.53 23.42
N LYS A 209 -12.64 4.67 24.18
CA LYS A 209 -11.73 5.07 25.25
C LYS A 209 -10.38 5.57 24.66
N ASP A 210 -9.53 6.13 25.51
CA ASP A 210 -8.21 6.63 25.14
C ASP A 210 -7.38 5.54 24.44
N GLY A 211 -6.94 5.81 23.21
CA GLY A 211 -6.16 4.90 22.39
C GLY A 211 -6.90 3.65 21.88
N GLU A 212 -8.22 3.56 22.05
CA GLU A 212 -8.99 2.35 21.67
C GLU A 212 -9.62 2.42 20.27
N GLN A 213 -9.40 3.48 19.51
CA GLN A 213 -9.69 3.43 18.06
C GLN A 213 -8.90 2.29 17.42
N ARG A 214 -9.48 1.62 16.44
CA ARG A 214 -8.93 0.36 15.90
C ARG A 214 -8.70 0.43 14.40
N ARG A 215 -7.64 -0.25 13.94
CA ARG A 215 -7.33 -0.41 12.53
C ARG A 215 -6.91 -1.84 12.23
N ASP A 216 -7.21 -2.28 11.02
CA ASP A 216 -6.55 -3.44 10.43
C ASP A 216 -5.19 -2.98 9.90
N PHE A 217 -4.14 -3.40 10.57
CA PHE A 217 -2.76 -3.12 10.20
C PHE A 217 -2.17 -4.35 9.52
N VAL A 218 -1.66 -4.17 8.30
CA VAL A 218 -1.06 -5.24 7.51
C VAL A 218 0.42 -4.98 7.28
N TYR A 219 1.24 -5.99 7.51
CA TYR A 219 2.69 -5.88 7.31
C TYR A 219 3.02 -5.85 5.81
N VAL A 220 3.97 -5.01 5.39
CA VAL A 220 4.29 -4.83 3.97
C VAL A 220 4.73 -6.13 3.30
N LYS A 221 5.38 -7.05 4.02
CA LYS A 221 5.75 -8.36 3.47
C LYS A 221 4.53 -9.21 3.12
N ASP A 222 3.45 -9.11 3.90
CA ASP A 222 2.20 -9.81 3.57
C ASP A 222 1.55 -9.21 2.34
N VAL A 223 1.55 -7.87 2.23
CA VAL A 223 1.07 -7.18 1.02
C VAL A 223 1.83 -7.64 -0.21
N VAL A 224 3.15 -7.74 -0.12
CA VAL A 224 4.00 -8.28 -1.19
C VAL A 224 3.67 -9.75 -1.47
N GLY A 225 3.52 -10.55 -0.41
CA GLY A 225 3.10 -11.95 -0.53
C GLY A 225 1.81 -12.11 -1.32
N VAL A 226 0.76 -11.35 -0.97
CA VAL A 226 -0.53 -11.38 -1.68
C VAL A 226 -0.37 -10.99 -3.17
N ASN A 227 0.39 -9.91 -3.47
CA ASN A 227 0.65 -9.51 -4.85
C ASN A 227 1.29 -10.62 -5.68
N LEU A 228 2.39 -11.17 -5.17
CA LEU A 228 3.13 -12.21 -5.88
C LEU A 228 2.34 -13.51 -5.98
N TRP A 229 1.59 -13.85 -4.94
CA TRP A 229 0.73 -15.03 -4.95
C TRP A 229 -0.32 -14.98 -6.07
N PHE A 230 -1.03 -13.83 -6.22
CA PHE A 230 -2.00 -13.67 -7.31
C PHE A 230 -1.36 -13.85 -8.66
N TRP A 231 -0.19 -13.24 -8.89
CA TRP A 231 0.53 -13.34 -10.15
C TRP A 231 1.02 -14.76 -10.43
N GLU A 232 1.73 -15.38 -9.49
CA GLU A 232 2.36 -16.70 -9.67
C GLU A 232 1.36 -17.83 -9.82
N ASN A 233 0.22 -17.74 -9.12
CA ASN A 233 -0.83 -18.75 -9.19
C ASN A 233 -1.86 -18.47 -10.28
N GLN A 234 -1.70 -17.37 -11.04
CA GLN A 234 -2.71 -16.95 -12.03
C GLN A 234 -4.13 -16.94 -11.43
N ALA A 235 -4.22 -16.49 -10.19
CA ALA A 235 -5.45 -16.49 -9.42
C ALA A 235 -6.53 -15.61 -10.09
N PRO A 236 -7.81 -15.79 -9.78
CA PRO A 236 -8.90 -15.09 -10.47
C PRO A 236 -8.76 -13.59 -10.48
N SER A 237 -9.05 -12.96 -11.63
CA SER A 237 -9.17 -11.51 -11.73
C SER A 237 -10.28 -10.99 -10.83
N GLY A 238 -10.08 -9.81 -10.24
CA GLY A 238 -11.04 -9.19 -9.33
C GLY A 238 -10.45 -8.09 -8.48
N ILE A 239 -11.25 -7.58 -7.55
CA ILE A 239 -10.82 -6.61 -6.55
C ILE A 239 -10.96 -7.26 -5.18
N TYR A 240 -9.89 -7.23 -4.39
CA TYR A 240 -9.79 -7.97 -3.14
C TYR A 240 -9.28 -7.09 -2.00
N ASN A 241 -9.81 -7.30 -0.81
CA ASN A 241 -9.24 -6.72 0.39
C ASN A 241 -7.86 -7.33 0.67
N CYS A 242 -6.88 -6.47 0.94
CA CYS A 242 -5.58 -6.87 1.42
C CYS A 242 -5.37 -6.28 2.83
N GLY A 243 -5.89 -7.00 3.80
CA GLY A 243 -5.85 -6.75 5.22
C GLY A 243 -5.94 -8.07 5.98
N THR A 244 -5.66 -8.03 7.28
CA THR A 244 -5.53 -9.24 8.09
C THR A 244 -6.89 -9.83 8.52
N GLY A 245 -7.98 -9.07 8.40
CA GLY A 245 -9.28 -9.41 8.98
C GLY A 245 -9.31 -9.31 10.50
N LYS A 246 -8.30 -8.64 11.09
CA LYS A 246 -8.20 -8.45 12.54
C LYS A 246 -7.73 -7.03 12.85
N SER A 247 -8.60 -6.26 13.47
CA SER A 247 -8.25 -4.90 13.91
C SER A 247 -7.48 -4.91 15.24
N HIS A 248 -6.57 -3.95 15.38
CA HIS A 248 -5.83 -3.67 16.60
C HIS A 248 -6.06 -2.24 17.06
N SER A 249 -6.11 -2.02 18.39
CA SER A 249 -6.19 -0.68 18.95
C SER A 249 -4.84 0.03 18.87
N TYR A 250 -4.86 1.37 18.91
CA TYR A 250 -3.62 2.14 19.00
C TYR A 250 -2.86 1.86 20.30
N ASN A 251 -3.55 1.44 21.38
CA ASN A 251 -2.90 0.95 22.60
C ASN A 251 -2.12 -0.32 22.35
N GLU A 252 -2.71 -1.30 21.65
CA GLU A 252 -2.00 -2.54 21.27
C GLU A 252 -0.77 -2.23 20.38
N VAL A 253 -0.92 -1.32 19.42
CA VAL A 253 0.18 -0.86 18.55
C VAL A 253 1.28 -0.17 19.37
N GLY A 254 0.90 0.79 20.23
CA GLY A 254 1.86 1.51 21.07
C GLY A 254 2.63 0.57 21.99
N GLN A 255 1.95 -0.40 22.59
CA GLN A 255 2.59 -1.40 23.46
C GLN A 255 3.54 -2.31 22.66
N ALA A 256 3.14 -2.74 21.44
CA ALA A 256 4.00 -3.56 20.60
C ALA A 256 5.32 -2.85 20.24
N VAL A 257 5.27 -1.55 19.92
CA VAL A 257 6.48 -0.76 19.62
C VAL A 257 7.35 -0.58 20.89
N ILE A 258 6.73 -0.31 22.06
CA ILE A 258 7.44 -0.22 23.35
C ILE A 258 8.12 -1.54 23.68
N ASP A 259 7.42 -2.66 23.54
CA ASP A 259 7.95 -3.99 23.81
C ASP A 259 9.14 -4.32 22.89
N ALA A 260 9.03 -3.98 21.60
CA ALA A 260 10.10 -4.20 20.61
C ALA A 260 11.35 -3.35 20.90
N MET A 261 11.18 -2.10 21.35
CA MET A 261 12.27 -1.20 21.71
C MET A 261 12.81 -1.40 23.13
N GLY A 262 12.09 -2.15 23.99
CA GLY A 262 12.47 -2.43 25.37
C GLY A 262 12.38 -1.23 26.31
N THR A 263 11.79 -0.12 25.91
CA THR A 263 11.69 1.11 26.72
C THR A 263 10.50 1.97 26.29
N GLY A 264 10.03 2.84 27.21
CA GLY A 264 9.02 3.85 26.92
C GLY A 264 7.73 3.69 27.73
N SER A 265 6.83 4.64 27.53
CA SER A 265 5.48 4.64 28.15
C SER A 265 4.48 5.34 27.23
N ILE A 266 3.20 4.98 27.37
CA ILE A 266 2.09 5.62 26.64
C ILE A 266 1.69 6.91 27.36
N GLU A 267 1.50 7.99 26.60
CA GLU A 267 0.95 9.26 27.02
C GLU A 267 -0.24 9.62 26.11
N TYR A 268 -1.36 10.04 26.69
CA TYR A 268 -2.53 10.44 25.90
C TYR A 268 -2.58 11.95 25.72
N ARG A 269 -2.89 12.39 24.49
CA ARG A 269 -3.09 13.78 24.10
C ARG A 269 -4.49 14.03 23.58
N GLU A 270 -4.95 15.28 23.66
CA GLU A 270 -6.26 15.65 23.14
C GLU A 270 -6.40 15.30 21.65
N PHE A 271 -7.59 14.83 21.29
CA PHE A 271 -7.91 14.55 19.90
C PHE A 271 -7.97 15.86 19.08
N PRO A 272 -7.28 15.98 17.94
CA PRO A 272 -7.25 17.20 17.16
C PRO A 272 -8.64 17.55 16.60
N GLU A 273 -9.12 18.78 16.84
CA GLU A 273 -10.42 19.27 16.36
C GLU A 273 -10.58 19.14 14.83
N VAL A 274 -9.50 19.35 14.06
CA VAL A 274 -9.52 19.28 12.59
C VAL A 274 -9.83 17.88 12.04
N LEU A 275 -9.69 16.84 12.86
CA LEU A 275 -9.93 15.45 12.49
C LEU A 275 -11.33 14.97 12.89
N LYS A 276 -12.05 15.70 13.76
CA LYS A 276 -13.40 15.31 14.19
C LYS A 276 -14.34 15.21 12.99
N GLY A 277 -15.11 14.14 12.93
CA GLY A 277 -16.05 13.84 11.84
C GLY A 277 -15.43 13.45 10.50
N LYS A 278 -14.08 13.47 10.40
CA LYS A 278 -13.33 13.01 9.22
C LYS A 278 -12.43 11.81 9.52
N TYR A 279 -12.34 11.43 10.78
CA TYR A 279 -11.48 10.35 11.23
C TYR A 279 -12.23 9.02 11.22
N GLN A 280 -11.64 8.03 10.59
CA GLN A 280 -12.15 6.68 10.56
C GLN A 280 -11.74 5.99 11.88
N ASN A 281 -12.69 5.72 12.78
CA ASN A 281 -12.40 5.16 14.10
C ASN A 281 -12.17 3.66 14.10
N PHE A 282 -12.60 2.96 13.04
CA PHE A 282 -12.52 1.52 12.90
C PHE A 282 -12.25 1.11 11.45
N THR A 283 -11.37 0.15 11.23
CA THR A 283 -11.24 -0.62 9.98
C THR A 283 -10.93 -2.08 10.29
N GLU A 284 -11.56 -2.98 9.56
CA GLU A 284 -11.27 -4.42 9.59
C GLU A 284 -11.67 -5.04 8.25
N ALA A 285 -10.73 -5.64 7.54
CA ALA A 285 -10.99 -6.26 6.24
C ALA A 285 -11.95 -7.45 6.39
N ASP A 286 -12.94 -7.55 5.50
CA ASP A 286 -13.60 -8.83 5.28
C ASP A 286 -12.69 -9.68 4.36
N PRO A 287 -12.13 -10.80 4.83
CA PRO A 287 -11.19 -11.61 4.04
C PRO A 287 -11.89 -12.61 3.11
N ALA A 288 -13.22 -12.66 3.08
CA ALA A 288 -13.97 -13.71 2.43
C ALA A 288 -13.62 -13.89 0.94
N ASN A 289 -13.51 -12.79 0.19
CA ASN A 289 -13.20 -12.86 -1.24
C ASN A 289 -11.74 -13.28 -1.49
N LEU A 290 -10.80 -12.83 -0.67
CA LEU A 290 -9.39 -13.23 -0.75
C LEU A 290 -9.22 -14.73 -0.48
N LEU A 291 -9.90 -15.25 0.55
CA LEU A 291 -9.92 -16.69 0.86
C LEU A 291 -10.62 -17.49 -0.24
N ALA A 292 -11.72 -16.98 -0.79
CA ALA A 292 -12.44 -17.64 -1.90
C ALA A 292 -11.62 -17.68 -3.19
N ALA A 293 -10.69 -16.73 -3.39
CA ALA A 293 -9.72 -16.77 -4.49
C ALA A 293 -8.65 -17.86 -4.30
N GLY A 294 -8.52 -18.41 -3.08
CA GLY A 294 -7.60 -19.50 -2.74
C GLY A 294 -6.37 -19.06 -1.92
N TYR A 295 -6.28 -17.79 -1.51
CA TYR A 295 -5.16 -17.35 -0.68
C TYR A 295 -5.32 -17.87 0.76
N ASP A 296 -4.42 -18.75 1.19
CA ASP A 296 -4.43 -19.39 2.51
C ASP A 296 -3.08 -19.28 3.27
N GLU A 297 -2.13 -18.48 2.76
CA GLU A 297 -0.81 -18.32 3.38
C GLU A 297 -0.86 -17.53 4.71
N GLY A 298 -1.98 -16.83 4.97
CA GLY A 298 -2.18 -16.06 6.19
C GLY A 298 -1.39 -14.74 6.22
N PHE A 299 -1.34 -14.14 7.42
CA PHE A 299 -0.68 -12.85 7.67
C PHE A 299 0.18 -12.94 8.93
N HIS A 300 1.27 -12.17 8.96
CA HIS A 300 2.14 -12.12 10.14
C HIS A 300 1.41 -11.64 11.40
N ASP A 301 1.78 -12.22 12.53
CA ASP A 301 1.39 -11.66 13.84
C ASP A 301 1.97 -10.25 14.00
N MET A 302 1.12 -9.30 14.42
CA MET A 302 1.52 -7.89 14.53
C MET A 302 2.75 -7.69 15.42
N LYS A 303 2.83 -8.38 16.58
CA LYS A 303 3.96 -8.18 17.50
C LYS A 303 5.27 -8.70 16.91
N ALA A 304 5.22 -9.83 16.23
CA ALA A 304 6.39 -10.39 15.54
C ALA A 304 6.85 -9.48 14.40
N ALA A 305 5.94 -8.99 13.58
CA ALA A 305 6.23 -8.07 12.49
C ALA A 305 6.76 -6.72 12.98
N VAL A 306 6.19 -6.18 14.07
CA VAL A 306 6.69 -4.92 14.69
C VAL A 306 8.11 -5.10 15.20
N LYS A 307 8.41 -6.23 15.87
CA LYS A 307 9.78 -6.50 16.34
C LYS A 307 10.76 -6.53 15.16
N GLU A 308 10.43 -7.26 14.11
CA GLU A 308 11.26 -7.32 12.90
C GLU A 308 11.46 -5.93 12.26
N TYR A 309 10.39 -5.13 12.22
CA TYR A 309 10.46 -3.79 11.67
C TYR A 309 11.33 -2.85 12.52
N VAL A 310 11.21 -2.89 13.84
CA VAL A 310 12.08 -2.12 14.75
C VAL A 310 13.53 -2.54 14.59
N ASP A 311 13.83 -3.85 14.57
CA ASP A 311 15.18 -4.37 14.32
C ASP A 311 15.73 -3.87 12.97
N PHE A 312 14.92 -3.81 11.92
CA PHE A 312 15.31 -3.26 10.62
C PHE A 312 15.65 -1.75 10.70
N LEU A 313 14.84 -0.97 11.40
CA LEU A 313 15.06 0.47 11.59
C LEU A 313 16.34 0.76 12.39
N ASP A 314 16.63 -0.02 13.41
CA ASP A 314 17.85 0.11 14.24
C ASP A 314 19.10 -0.30 13.47
N ASN A 315 18.98 -1.15 12.45
CA ASN A 315 20.07 -1.57 11.56
C ASN A 315 20.22 -0.69 10.30
N GLY A 316 19.79 0.56 10.35
CA GLY A 316 20.00 1.54 9.28
C GLY A 316 18.76 1.82 8.43
N GLY A 317 17.71 1.00 8.51
CA GLY A 317 16.37 1.26 7.99
C GLY A 317 16.23 1.26 6.46
N TYR A 318 17.25 0.80 5.72
CA TYR A 318 17.20 0.65 4.26
C TYR A 318 17.73 -0.73 3.82
N PHE A 319 17.24 -1.20 2.68
CA PHE A 319 17.79 -2.43 2.11
C PHE A 319 19.26 -2.25 1.73
N GLU A 320 20.06 -3.27 1.97
CA GLU A 320 21.47 -3.32 1.58
C GLU A 320 21.65 -4.23 0.37
N TYR A 321 22.59 -3.86 -0.49
CA TYR A 321 22.94 -4.65 -1.67
C TYR A 321 23.53 -6.01 -1.27
N GLY A 322 22.98 -7.07 -1.84
CA GLY A 322 23.48 -8.43 -1.60
C GLY A 322 23.08 -9.08 -0.26
N LYS A 323 22.17 -8.45 0.49
CA LYS A 323 21.62 -9.04 1.72
C LYS A 323 20.15 -9.33 1.59
#